data_b61724f05ce6e1d750ba0926f9b65577
#
_entry.id   b61724f05ce6e1d750ba0926f9b65577
#
_cell.length_a   1.000
_cell.length_b   1.000
_cell.length_c   1.000
_cell.angle_alpha   90.00
_cell.angle_beta   90.00
_cell.angle_gamma   90.00
#
_symmetry.space_group_name_H-M   'P 1'
#
loop_
_entity.id
_entity.type
_entity.pdbx_description
1 polymer ?
#
loop_
_entity_poly.entity_id
_entity_poly.type
_entity_poly.pdbx_seq_one_letter_code
_entity_poly.pdbx_strand_id
1 'polypeptide(L)'
;ALEAMKLIDVKYEVLKPVFTIEEAMDPDAPQLYPEFPGNIAPDKNNLIFEVGDLEKGFEESDVIVEVDSSIDSGQNALPVEPPVTICWYENDTYNFIASAAAPAYCHQNVASSLNVPYEQVRLTAPAVGGSFGSKLYSGNVQPLVFTAIMAKAARCPVMFNYTKEEHFAIHQNRMV
;
A
#
# COMPACT_ATOMS: atom_id res chain seq x y z
N ALA A 1 10.19 23.78 6.35
CA ALA A 1 9.06 22.84 6.24
C ALA A 1 8.29 22.75 7.56
N LEU A 2 8.91 22.34 8.69
CA LEU A 2 8.23 22.15 9.98
C LEU A 2 7.55 23.42 10.52
N GLU A 3 8.13 24.60 10.31
CA GLU A 3 7.51 25.88 10.66
C GLU A 3 6.27 26.16 9.80
N ALA A 4 6.36 25.91 8.50
CA ALA A 4 5.24 26.10 7.60
C ALA A 4 4.08 25.14 7.90
N MET A 5 4.37 23.89 8.29
CA MET A 5 3.36 22.92 8.70
C MET A 5 2.51 23.41 9.87
N LYS A 6 3.11 24.14 10.83
CA LYS A 6 2.39 24.71 12.00
C LYS A 6 1.41 25.83 11.62
N LEU A 7 1.52 26.39 10.42
CA LEU A 7 0.62 27.44 9.91
C LEU A 7 -0.59 26.87 9.15
N ILE A 8 -0.62 25.56 8.93
CA ILE A 8 -1.73 24.89 8.26
C ILE A 8 -2.76 24.48 9.30
N ASP A 9 -3.96 25.05 9.20
CA ASP A 9 -5.10 24.66 10.05
C ASP A 9 -5.87 23.56 9.33
N VAL A 10 -5.87 22.36 9.92
CA VAL A 10 -6.58 21.19 9.38
C VAL A 10 -7.76 20.87 10.30
N LYS A 11 -8.96 20.87 9.72
CA LYS A 11 -10.20 20.50 10.43
C LYS A 11 -10.61 19.11 10.00
N TYR A 12 -10.85 18.24 10.96
CA TYR A 12 -11.27 16.87 10.73
C TYR A 12 -12.71 16.67 11.20
N GLU A 13 -13.52 16.01 10.37
CA GLU A 13 -14.76 15.37 10.79
C GLU A 13 -14.45 13.91 11.11
N VAL A 14 -14.64 13.52 12.37
CA VAL A 14 -14.37 12.15 12.81
C VAL A 14 -15.58 11.30 12.51
N LEU A 15 -15.43 10.33 11.62
CA LEU A 15 -16.47 9.37 11.27
C LEU A 15 -16.46 8.16 12.23
N LYS A 16 -17.57 7.40 12.26
CA LYS A 16 -17.62 6.15 13.03
C LYS A 16 -16.58 5.16 12.48
N PRO A 17 -15.63 4.70 13.29
CA PRO A 17 -14.63 3.74 12.85
C PRO A 17 -15.21 2.33 12.75
N VAL A 18 -14.53 1.46 12.01
CA VAL A 18 -14.76 0.01 11.92
C VAL A 18 -13.42 -0.66 12.18
N PHE A 19 -13.33 -1.52 13.18
CA PHE A 19 -12.06 -2.10 13.63
C PHE A 19 -11.95 -3.60 13.38
N THR A 20 -13.08 -4.32 13.29
CA THR A 20 -13.06 -5.77 13.09
C THR A 20 -13.81 -6.19 11.83
N ILE A 21 -13.59 -7.41 11.38
CA ILE A 21 -14.29 -7.99 10.23
C ILE A 21 -15.79 -8.13 10.55
N GLU A 22 -16.10 -8.55 11.76
CA GLU A 22 -17.48 -8.72 12.22
C GLU A 22 -18.22 -7.37 12.23
N GLU A 23 -17.59 -6.31 12.74
CA GLU A 23 -18.15 -4.96 12.68
C GLU A 23 -18.33 -4.47 11.23
N ALA A 24 -17.41 -4.81 10.34
CA ALA A 24 -17.49 -4.42 8.93
C ALA A 24 -18.62 -5.10 8.18
N MET A 25 -18.93 -6.34 8.55
CA MET A 25 -19.99 -7.16 7.94
C MET A 25 -21.37 -6.94 8.57
N ASP A 26 -21.47 -6.18 9.65
CA ASP A 26 -22.76 -5.83 10.27
C ASP A 26 -23.61 -5.04 9.25
N PRO A 27 -24.91 -5.39 9.08
CA PRO A 27 -25.81 -4.67 8.16
C PRO A 27 -25.90 -3.16 8.42
N ASP A 28 -25.69 -2.73 9.67
CA ASP A 28 -25.71 -1.32 10.09
C ASP A 28 -24.32 -0.68 10.11
N ALA A 29 -23.30 -1.37 9.60
CA ALA A 29 -21.95 -0.85 9.51
C ALA A 29 -21.85 0.36 8.57
N PRO A 30 -20.98 1.35 8.88
CA PRO A 30 -20.67 2.40 7.92
C PRO A 30 -20.09 1.79 6.64
N GLN A 31 -20.58 2.23 5.49
CA GLN A 31 -20.03 1.85 4.20
C GLN A 31 -18.65 2.52 4.02
N LEU A 32 -17.57 1.72 4.01
CA LEU A 32 -16.19 2.24 3.91
C LEU A 32 -15.84 2.67 2.48
N TYR A 33 -16.27 1.88 1.50
CA TYR A 33 -16.08 2.16 0.07
C TYR A 33 -17.43 2.06 -0.64
N PRO A 34 -17.92 3.12 -1.27
CA PRO A 34 -19.23 3.10 -1.94
C PRO A 34 -19.39 1.99 -2.99
N GLU A 35 -18.28 1.60 -3.62
CA GLU A 35 -18.24 0.55 -4.64
C GLU A 35 -18.26 -0.87 -4.10
N PHE A 36 -18.16 -1.06 -2.78
CA PHE A 36 -18.11 -2.38 -2.14
C PHE A 36 -19.27 -2.57 -1.15
N PRO A 37 -20.51 -2.89 -1.64
CA PRO A 37 -21.66 -3.05 -0.78
C PRO A 37 -21.40 -4.06 0.35
N GLY A 38 -21.81 -3.71 1.58
CA GLY A 38 -21.56 -4.52 2.76
C GLY A 38 -20.08 -4.64 3.14
N ASN A 39 -19.23 -3.72 2.68
CA ASN A 39 -17.79 -3.72 2.91
C ASN A 39 -17.06 -4.96 2.37
N ILE A 40 -17.68 -5.68 1.44
CA ILE A 40 -17.10 -6.88 0.82
C ILE A 40 -16.55 -6.51 -0.55
N ALA A 41 -15.23 -6.58 -0.68
CA ALA A 41 -14.59 -6.38 -1.98
C ALA A 41 -15.01 -7.49 -2.95
N PRO A 42 -15.34 -7.15 -4.21
CA PRO A 42 -15.71 -8.15 -5.19
C PRO A 42 -14.55 -9.10 -5.45
N ASP A 43 -14.90 -10.35 -5.62
CA ASP A 43 -14.00 -11.51 -5.74
C ASP A 43 -13.19 -11.54 -7.05
N LYS A 44 -12.73 -10.39 -7.53
CA LYS A 44 -11.94 -10.30 -8.77
C LYS A 44 -10.53 -10.89 -8.67
N ASN A 45 -10.09 -11.19 -7.45
CA ASN A 45 -8.74 -11.68 -7.17
C ASN A 45 -8.73 -12.99 -6.37
N ASN A 46 -9.87 -13.64 -6.14
CA ASN A 46 -9.86 -14.97 -5.56
C ASN A 46 -9.28 -15.93 -6.60
N LEU A 47 -8.01 -16.19 -6.46
CA LEU A 47 -7.36 -17.32 -7.12
C LEU A 47 -7.88 -18.60 -6.47
N ILE A 48 -9.06 -19.03 -6.91
CA ILE A 48 -9.50 -20.40 -6.62
C ILE A 48 -8.59 -21.31 -7.44
N PHE A 49 -7.71 -22.00 -6.79
CA PHE A 49 -6.85 -22.99 -7.39
C PHE A 49 -7.34 -24.38 -6.96
N GLU A 50 -8.03 -25.04 -7.83
CA GLU A 50 -8.58 -26.38 -7.59
C GLU A 50 -7.88 -27.38 -8.47
N VAL A 51 -7.33 -28.44 -7.89
CA VAL A 51 -6.69 -29.54 -8.61
C VAL A 51 -7.24 -30.86 -8.08
N GLY A 52 -7.83 -31.64 -8.97
CA GLY A 52 -8.46 -32.91 -8.63
C GLY A 52 -9.94 -32.77 -8.27
N ASP A 53 -10.42 -33.71 -7.49
CA ASP A 53 -11.80 -33.80 -7.01
C ASP A 53 -11.79 -33.68 -5.48
N LEU A 54 -12.23 -32.51 -4.99
CA LEU A 54 -12.18 -32.19 -3.56
C LEU A 54 -13.16 -33.07 -2.77
N GLU A 55 -14.35 -33.28 -3.27
CA GLU A 55 -15.38 -34.08 -2.58
C GLU A 55 -14.92 -35.52 -2.44
N LYS A 56 -14.42 -36.10 -3.53
CA LYS A 56 -13.84 -37.44 -3.52
C LYS A 56 -12.61 -37.55 -2.59
N GLY A 57 -11.79 -36.51 -2.51
CA GLY A 57 -10.66 -36.43 -1.60
C GLY A 57 -11.11 -36.52 -0.13
N PHE A 58 -12.17 -35.84 0.25
CA PHE A 58 -12.74 -35.92 1.60
C PHE A 58 -13.41 -37.29 1.85
N GLU A 59 -14.12 -37.86 0.89
CA GLU A 59 -14.75 -39.18 1.01
C GLU A 59 -13.72 -40.32 1.19
N GLU A 60 -12.59 -40.22 0.54
CA GLU A 60 -11.51 -41.22 0.61
C GLU A 60 -10.55 -41.02 1.81
N SER A 61 -10.72 -39.96 2.58
CA SER A 61 -9.84 -39.63 3.70
C SER A 61 -10.21 -40.44 4.95
N ASP A 62 -9.22 -41.14 5.54
CA ASP A 62 -9.40 -41.85 6.81
C ASP A 62 -9.55 -40.90 8.01
N VAL A 63 -9.02 -39.70 7.93
CA VAL A 63 -9.07 -38.69 8.99
C VAL A 63 -9.21 -37.31 8.39
N ILE A 64 -10.18 -36.53 8.85
CA ILE A 64 -10.36 -35.12 8.53
C ILE A 64 -10.09 -34.31 9.78
N VAL A 65 -9.22 -33.29 9.67
CA VAL A 65 -8.91 -32.36 10.75
C VAL A 65 -9.31 -30.96 10.29
N GLU A 66 -10.16 -30.32 11.08
CA GLU A 66 -10.55 -28.93 10.90
C GLU A 66 -9.81 -28.07 11.93
N VAL A 67 -9.19 -26.99 11.48
CA VAL A 67 -8.47 -26.04 12.34
C VAL A 67 -8.97 -24.63 12.03
N ASP A 68 -9.48 -23.94 13.04
CA ASP A 68 -9.76 -22.52 13.00
C ASP A 68 -8.62 -21.76 13.68
N SER A 69 -8.03 -20.81 12.96
CA SER A 69 -6.92 -20.02 13.48
C SER A 69 -7.03 -18.57 13.06
N SER A 70 -6.78 -17.67 13.99
CA SER A 70 -6.73 -16.24 13.75
C SER A 70 -5.39 -15.65 14.12
N ILE A 71 -4.97 -14.61 13.39
CA ILE A 71 -3.80 -13.80 13.70
C ILE A 71 -4.32 -12.38 13.97
N ASP A 72 -4.29 -11.96 15.22
CA ASP A 72 -4.91 -10.71 15.68
C ASP A 72 -4.25 -9.45 15.12
N SER A 73 -2.98 -9.49 14.83
CA SER A 73 -2.30 -8.35 14.20
C SER A 73 -1.09 -8.81 13.41
N GLY A 74 -0.99 -8.32 12.19
CA GLY A 74 0.23 -8.46 11.44
C GLY A 74 1.36 -7.68 12.11
N GLN A 75 2.51 -8.32 12.28
CA GLN A 75 3.71 -7.64 12.77
C GLN A 75 4.22 -6.66 11.72
N ASN A 76 4.51 -5.44 12.15
CA ASN A 76 5.15 -4.47 11.29
C ASN A 76 6.60 -4.88 11.02
N ALA A 77 6.94 -5.09 9.77
CA ALA A 77 8.28 -5.57 9.37
C ALA A 77 9.38 -4.50 9.47
N LEU A 78 9.08 -3.28 9.81
CA LEU A 78 9.95 -2.09 9.99
C LEU A 78 11.40 -2.28 9.52
N PRO A 79 11.69 -2.24 8.22
CA PRO A 79 13.07 -2.29 7.74
C PRO A 79 13.87 -1.14 8.35
N VAL A 80 15.18 -1.35 8.56
CA VAL A 80 16.06 -0.34 9.15
C VAL A 80 16.04 0.96 8.32
N GLU A 81 16.06 0.83 7.00
CA GLU A 81 15.85 1.95 6.09
C GLU A 81 14.36 2.22 5.90
N PRO A 82 13.82 3.39 6.31
CA PRO A 82 12.46 3.77 5.97
C PRO A 82 12.31 4.01 4.46
N PRO A 83 11.10 4.04 3.90
CA PRO A 83 10.90 4.45 2.52
C PRO A 83 11.41 5.88 2.30
N VAL A 84 12.31 6.02 1.33
CA VAL A 84 12.87 7.31 0.91
C VAL A 84 12.69 7.45 -0.58
N THR A 85 12.31 8.63 -1.01
CA THR A 85 12.23 8.97 -2.43
C THR A 85 12.72 10.38 -2.69
N ILE A 86 13.40 10.54 -3.80
CA ILE A 86 13.76 11.83 -4.38
C ILE A 86 13.11 11.89 -5.75
N CYS A 87 12.48 13.02 -6.07
CA CYS A 87 11.91 13.25 -7.39
C CYS A 87 12.29 14.64 -7.91
N TRP A 88 12.53 14.72 -9.21
CA TRP A 88 12.59 15.98 -9.95
C TRP A 88 11.82 15.83 -11.26
N TYR A 89 11.22 16.93 -11.71
CA TYR A 89 10.48 16.98 -12.96
C TYR A 89 11.25 17.81 -13.97
N GLU A 90 11.65 17.19 -15.07
CA GLU A 90 12.45 17.81 -16.11
C GLU A 90 12.11 17.20 -17.48
N ASN A 91 12.01 18.03 -18.51
CA ASN A 91 11.72 17.60 -19.88
C ASN A 91 10.50 16.68 -19.97
N ASP A 92 9.40 17.08 -19.35
CA ASP A 92 8.15 16.32 -19.26
C ASP A 92 8.29 14.91 -18.65
N THR A 93 9.34 14.69 -17.88
CA THR A 93 9.63 13.40 -17.25
C THR A 93 9.79 13.55 -15.74
N TYR A 94 9.14 12.68 -15.00
CA TYR A 94 9.35 12.49 -13.56
C TYR A 94 10.52 11.51 -13.36
N ASN A 95 11.57 11.99 -12.75
CA ASN A 95 12.75 11.19 -12.46
C ASN A 95 12.81 10.89 -10.98
N PHE A 96 12.94 9.62 -10.63
CA PHE A 96 12.97 9.16 -9.25
C PHE A 96 14.24 8.41 -8.91
N ILE A 97 14.71 8.66 -7.69
CA ILE A 97 15.62 7.76 -6.96
C ILE A 97 14.86 7.35 -5.71
N ALA A 98 14.56 6.06 -5.56
CA ALA A 98 13.70 5.60 -4.48
C ALA A 98 14.11 4.24 -3.92
N SER A 99 13.89 4.06 -2.62
CA SER A 99 14.03 2.79 -1.95
C SER A 99 12.83 1.89 -2.31
N ALA A 100 12.90 1.17 -3.43
CA ALA A 100 11.82 0.34 -3.97
C ALA A 100 12.27 -1.10 -4.17
N ALA A 101 11.56 -2.05 -3.58
CA ALA A 101 11.86 -3.48 -3.73
C ALA A 101 11.32 -4.08 -5.03
N ALA A 102 10.31 -3.43 -5.64
CA ALA A 102 9.74 -3.81 -6.93
C ALA A 102 9.67 -2.58 -7.85
N PRO A 103 10.81 -2.10 -8.40
CA PRO A 103 10.84 -0.84 -9.15
C PRO A 103 9.93 -0.83 -10.37
N ALA A 104 9.80 -1.92 -11.10
CA ALA A 104 8.90 -2.02 -12.26
C ALA A 104 7.41 -1.85 -11.85
N TYR A 105 7.01 -2.46 -10.75
CA TYR A 105 5.67 -2.31 -10.20
C TYR A 105 5.41 -0.87 -9.73
N CYS A 106 6.35 -0.29 -8.99
CA CYS A 106 6.26 1.11 -8.55
C CYS A 106 6.18 2.07 -9.73
N HIS A 107 6.99 1.87 -10.76
CA HIS A 107 6.99 2.66 -11.99
C HIS A 107 5.61 2.68 -12.64
N GLN A 108 5.02 1.50 -12.89
CA GLN A 108 3.70 1.36 -13.50
C GLN A 108 2.60 2.06 -12.68
N ASN A 109 2.60 1.84 -11.38
CA ASN A 109 1.57 2.41 -10.51
C ASN A 109 1.72 3.93 -10.36
N VAL A 110 2.94 4.45 -10.31
CA VAL A 110 3.17 5.91 -10.28
C VAL A 110 2.69 6.55 -11.58
N ALA A 111 3.02 5.99 -12.74
CA ALA A 111 2.55 6.51 -14.03
C ALA A 111 1.01 6.52 -14.10
N SER A 112 0.37 5.44 -13.69
CA SER A 112 -1.09 5.34 -13.60
C SER A 112 -1.69 6.34 -12.63
N SER A 113 -1.13 6.48 -11.42
CA SER A 113 -1.64 7.41 -10.39
C SER A 113 -1.48 8.88 -10.78
N LEU A 114 -0.43 9.21 -11.50
CA LEU A 114 -0.21 10.56 -12.02
C LEU A 114 -0.98 10.82 -13.33
N ASN A 115 -1.62 9.79 -13.89
CA ASN A 115 -2.29 9.82 -15.19
C ASN A 115 -1.37 10.34 -16.31
N VAL A 116 -0.16 9.79 -16.38
CA VAL A 116 0.84 10.11 -17.39
C VAL A 116 1.28 8.85 -18.15
N PRO A 117 1.79 8.99 -19.39
CA PRO A 117 2.39 7.89 -20.11
C PRO A 117 3.54 7.23 -19.32
N TYR A 118 3.69 5.92 -19.47
CA TYR A 118 4.74 5.15 -18.79
C TYR A 118 6.14 5.72 -19.03
N GLU A 119 6.41 6.21 -20.23
CA GLU A 119 7.69 6.77 -20.67
C GLU A 119 8.03 8.11 -19.99
N GLN A 120 7.04 8.77 -19.40
CA GLN A 120 7.24 10.02 -18.64
C GLN A 120 7.66 9.77 -17.19
N VAL A 121 7.84 8.54 -16.79
CA VAL A 121 8.36 8.17 -15.46
C VAL A 121 9.67 7.43 -15.63
N ARG A 122 10.67 7.80 -14.85
CA ARG A 122 11.95 7.07 -14.72
C ARG A 122 12.19 6.80 -13.25
N LEU A 123 12.36 5.54 -12.90
CA LEU A 123 12.60 5.14 -11.52
C LEU A 123 13.87 4.34 -11.40
N THR A 124 14.79 4.83 -10.59
CA THR A 124 16.02 4.14 -10.20
C THR A 124 15.90 3.70 -8.75
N ALA A 125 16.06 2.42 -8.51
CA ALA A 125 16.15 1.85 -7.16
C ALA A 125 17.61 1.45 -6.89
N PRO A 126 18.33 2.18 -6.05
CA PRO A 126 19.67 1.78 -5.60
C PRO A 126 19.55 0.61 -4.59
N ALA A 127 20.64 0.29 -3.91
CA ALA A 127 20.62 -0.70 -2.85
C ALA A 127 19.53 -0.37 -1.80
N VAL A 128 18.71 -1.34 -1.47
CA VAL A 128 17.56 -1.19 -0.56
C VAL A 128 17.88 -1.80 0.79
N GLY A 129 17.78 -1.01 1.86
CA GLY A 129 18.09 -1.39 3.24
C GLY A 129 16.96 -2.17 3.93
N GLY A 130 16.46 -3.22 3.27
CA GLY A 130 15.35 -4.06 3.73
C GLY A 130 14.00 -3.64 3.18
N SER A 131 13.12 -4.61 2.98
CA SER A 131 11.74 -4.39 2.54
C SER A 131 10.75 -5.23 3.33
N PHE A 132 10.91 -6.55 3.39
CA PHE A 132 10.03 -7.50 4.07
C PHE A 132 8.55 -7.35 3.68
N GLY A 133 8.31 -6.90 2.43
CA GLY A 133 6.99 -6.58 1.89
C GLY A 133 6.60 -5.10 1.95
N SER A 134 7.16 -4.29 2.84
CA SER A 134 6.77 -2.89 3.05
C SER A 134 7.06 -1.96 1.88
N LYS A 135 8.02 -2.30 1.03
CA LYS A 135 8.42 -1.47 -0.11
C LYS A 135 7.96 -2.06 -1.46
N LEU A 136 6.91 -2.91 -1.43
CA LEU A 136 6.38 -3.56 -2.63
C LEU A 136 5.15 -2.85 -3.19
N TYR A 137 4.19 -2.45 -2.33
CA TYR A 137 2.85 -2.03 -2.72
C TYR A 137 2.57 -0.55 -2.44
N SER A 138 1.33 -0.24 -2.14
CA SER A 138 0.81 1.13 -1.95
C SER A 138 1.62 1.94 -0.93
N GLY A 139 2.14 1.33 0.13
CA GLY A 139 3.01 2.00 1.11
C GLY A 139 4.28 2.60 0.50
N ASN A 140 4.69 2.14 -0.68
CA ASN A 140 5.81 2.72 -1.42
C ASN A 140 5.38 3.60 -2.60
N VAL A 141 4.19 3.37 -3.17
CA VAL A 141 3.68 4.17 -4.31
C VAL A 141 3.22 5.55 -3.84
N GLN A 142 2.53 5.66 -2.70
CA GLN A 142 2.06 6.93 -2.17
C GLN A 142 3.17 7.98 -2.01
N PRO A 143 4.29 7.71 -1.34
CA PRO A 143 5.37 8.70 -1.21
C PRO A 143 5.96 9.10 -2.55
N LEU A 144 6.02 8.19 -3.53
CA LEU A 144 6.45 8.52 -4.88
C LEU A 144 5.50 9.52 -5.54
N VAL A 145 4.20 9.29 -5.48
CA VAL A 145 3.17 10.18 -6.05
C VAL A 145 3.20 11.55 -5.38
N PHE A 146 3.25 11.60 -4.05
CA PHE A 146 3.33 12.88 -3.32
C PHE A 146 4.59 13.66 -3.69
N THR A 147 5.74 12.97 -3.75
CA THR A 147 7.01 13.60 -4.10
C THR A 147 6.98 14.13 -5.53
N ALA A 148 6.35 13.42 -6.48
CA ALA A 148 6.18 13.86 -7.85
C ALA A 148 5.34 15.14 -7.95
N ILE A 149 4.20 15.18 -7.28
CA ILE A 149 3.32 16.35 -7.26
C ILE A 149 4.05 17.55 -6.67
N MET A 150 4.74 17.35 -5.55
CA MET A 150 5.53 18.42 -4.90
C MET A 150 6.69 18.90 -5.78
N ALA A 151 7.43 18.00 -6.42
CA ALA A 151 8.55 18.35 -7.28
C ALA A 151 8.11 19.18 -8.50
N LYS A 152 7.00 18.81 -9.12
CA LYS A 152 6.41 19.57 -10.22
C LYS A 152 5.92 20.95 -9.79
N ALA A 153 5.24 21.04 -8.65
CA ALA A 153 4.73 22.28 -8.11
C ALA A 153 5.87 23.23 -7.68
N ALA A 154 6.87 22.70 -6.97
CA ALA A 154 8.00 23.46 -6.46
C ALA A 154 9.03 23.81 -7.56
N ARG A 155 9.00 23.15 -8.70
CA ARG A 155 9.98 23.26 -9.80
C ARG A 155 11.43 23.05 -9.34
N CYS A 156 11.64 22.16 -8.40
CA CYS A 156 12.96 21.77 -7.89
C CYS A 156 12.91 20.31 -7.40
N PRO A 157 14.08 19.67 -7.23
CA PRO A 157 14.12 18.34 -6.62
C PRO A 157 13.52 18.36 -5.21
N VAL A 158 12.70 17.36 -4.94
CA VAL A 158 12.06 17.16 -3.63
C VAL A 158 12.45 15.79 -3.09
N MET A 159 12.82 15.74 -1.83
CA MET A 159 13.04 14.50 -1.10
C MET A 159 11.91 14.30 -0.08
N PHE A 160 11.37 13.10 -0.07
CA PHE A 160 10.42 12.64 0.94
C PHE A 160 11.05 11.46 1.69
N ASN A 161 11.06 11.55 3.00
CA ASN A 161 11.60 10.53 3.88
C ASN A 161 10.66 10.36 5.07
N TYR A 162 10.13 9.17 5.27
CA TYR A 162 9.32 8.87 6.44
C TYR A 162 10.17 8.85 7.71
N THR A 163 9.65 9.41 8.78
CA THR A 163 10.13 9.08 10.12
C THR A 163 9.79 7.61 10.44
N LYS A 164 10.38 7.05 11.48
CA LYS A 164 10.04 5.69 11.91
C LYS A 164 8.60 5.58 12.40
N GLU A 165 8.10 6.61 13.07
CA GLU A 165 6.72 6.70 13.56
C GLU A 165 5.73 6.74 12.39
N GLU A 166 5.98 7.57 11.38
CA GLU A 166 5.17 7.62 10.17
C GLU A 166 5.20 6.28 9.43
N HIS A 167 6.39 5.71 9.27
CA HIS A 167 6.54 4.41 8.63
C HIS A 167 5.79 3.31 9.38
N PHE A 168 5.79 3.34 10.72
CA PHE A 168 5.02 2.41 11.53
C PHE A 168 3.51 2.55 11.32
N ALA A 169 3.02 3.78 11.19
CA ALA A 169 1.59 4.06 11.03
C ALA A 169 1.03 3.68 9.65
N ILE A 170 1.85 3.78 8.59
CA ILE A 170 1.42 3.55 7.20
C ILE A 170 1.83 2.19 6.65
N HIS A 171 2.55 1.41 7.44
CA HIS A 171 3.12 0.16 6.97
C HIS A 171 2.04 -0.86 6.65
N GLN A 172 2.14 -1.43 5.46
CA GLN A 172 1.38 -2.62 5.13
C GLN A 172 2.09 -3.86 5.67
N ASN A 173 1.40 -4.59 6.50
CA ASN A 173 1.86 -5.89 6.96
C ASN A 173 1.86 -6.88 5.80
N ARG A 174 2.82 -7.78 5.81
CA ARG A 174 2.73 -8.98 5.01
C ARG A 174 1.50 -9.75 5.49
N MET A 175 0.52 -9.92 4.61
CA MET A 175 -0.53 -10.89 4.87
C MET A 175 0.12 -12.27 4.88
N VAL A 176 -0.08 -13.00 5.95
CA VAL A 176 0.38 -14.38 6.11
C VAL A 176 -0.78 -15.28 5.72
#